data_c5f0a880fedc0aed25033a4477e90948
#
_entry.id   c5f0a880fedc0aed25033a4477e90948
#
_cell.length_a   1.000
_cell.length_b   1.000
_cell.length_c   1.000
_cell.angle_alpha   90.00
_cell.angle_beta   90.00
_cell.angle_gamma   90.00
#
_symmetry.space_group_name_H-M   'P 1'
#
loop_
_entity.id
_entity.type
_entity.pdbx_description
1 polymer ?
#
loop_
_entity_poly.entity_id
_entity_poly.type
_entity_poly.pdbx_seq_one_letter_code
_entity_poly.pdbx_strand_id
1 'polypeptide(L)'
;AAPGVSDNSASLACMLLLGKVFREHLPLEHPVVFVATVGEEGLGDLRGARFFCDNIENYDFDGFQIHPKNVVFLNIDGGMGHIVNSGVGSRRLRIEFSGQGGHSWGSFGNTNAIYGIGRAIANISQIQVPETPRTTYNVGVVHGGHSVNSIAQNAYMLLDMRSVDSECLAKLEEQVMACLSEAASSTGTEYSVKVVGDRPTGAISVDSPYVQGLLALGKELGHDLSLGSSSTDSNIPLSRGWPAVTMGFKRSENGHKTTEFLYIDSLVPGIQFGLMCFAGL
;
A
#
# COMPACT_ATOMS: atom_id res chain seq x y z
N ALA A 1 6.39 -3.16 24.18
CA ALA A 1 6.43 -3.89 22.92
C ALA A 1 5.16 -4.73 22.79
N ALA A 2 4.51 -4.70 21.66
CA ALA A 2 3.40 -5.57 21.28
C ALA A 2 3.14 -5.44 19.77
N PRO A 3 2.67 -6.48 19.08
CA PRO A 3 2.21 -6.34 17.70
C PRO A 3 1.14 -5.25 17.57
N GLY A 4 1.24 -4.38 16.58
CA GLY A 4 0.29 -3.29 16.35
C GLY A 4 0.43 -2.09 17.28
N VAL A 5 1.42 -2.08 18.20
CA VAL A 5 1.60 -0.98 19.16
C VAL A 5 2.02 0.31 18.46
N SER A 6 2.80 0.20 17.40
CA SER A 6 3.22 1.32 16.55
C SER A 6 2.31 1.44 15.35
N ASP A 7 2.11 0.35 14.64
CA ASP A 7 1.36 0.26 13.43
C ASP A 7 0.02 -0.48 13.66
N ASN A 8 -1.10 0.28 13.94
CA ASN A 8 -1.14 1.75 13.93
C ASN A 8 -1.75 2.34 15.23
N SER A 9 -1.69 1.60 16.38
CA SER A 9 -2.33 2.02 17.64
C SER A 9 -1.78 3.36 18.18
N ALA A 10 -0.46 3.57 18.10
CA ALA A 10 0.16 4.80 18.57
C ALA A 10 -0.27 6.01 17.71
N SER A 11 -0.41 5.86 16.40
CA SER A 11 -0.89 6.92 15.52
C SER A 11 -2.33 7.29 15.83
N LEU A 12 -3.21 6.30 16.08
CA LEU A 12 -4.59 6.54 16.50
C LEU A 12 -4.65 7.28 17.86
N ALA A 13 -3.81 6.90 18.82
CA ALA A 13 -3.74 7.59 20.10
C ALA A 13 -3.25 9.04 19.95
N CYS A 14 -2.24 9.28 19.11
CA CYS A 14 -1.78 10.63 18.77
C CYS A 14 -2.91 11.45 18.12
N MET A 15 -3.62 10.90 17.18
CA MET A 15 -4.74 11.55 16.49
C MET A 15 -5.85 11.97 17.49
N LEU A 16 -6.24 11.08 18.40
CA LEU A 16 -7.23 11.38 19.44
C LEU A 16 -6.77 12.49 20.37
N LEU A 17 -5.50 12.49 20.76
CA LEU A 17 -4.94 13.54 21.62
C LEU A 17 -4.88 14.89 20.90
N LEU A 18 -4.44 14.91 19.65
CA LEU A 18 -4.43 16.12 18.81
C LEU A 18 -5.85 16.70 18.70
N GLY A 19 -6.86 15.87 18.41
CA GLY A 19 -8.26 16.31 18.33
C GLY A 19 -8.77 16.90 19.64
N LYS A 20 -8.38 16.31 20.79
CA LYS A 20 -8.71 16.85 22.11
C LYS A 20 -8.07 18.22 22.34
N VAL A 21 -6.78 18.36 22.04
CA VAL A 21 -6.04 19.62 22.24
C VAL A 21 -6.62 20.74 21.38
N PHE A 22 -6.91 20.48 20.09
CA PHE A 22 -7.52 21.48 19.21
C PHE A 22 -8.89 21.92 19.69
N ARG A 23 -9.73 20.98 20.14
CA ARG A 23 -11.06 21.30 20.63
C ARG A 23 -11.05 22.11 21.93
N GLU A 24 -10.12 21.82 22.85
CA GLU A 24 -10.16 22.35 24.22
C GLU A 24 -9.20 23.53 24.45
N HIS A 25 -8.10 23.62 23.68
CA HIS A 25 -7.00 24.52 24.04
C HIS A 25 -6.43 25.34 22.87
N LEU A 26 -6.57 24.89 21.63
CA LEU A 26 -5.94 25.52 20.47
C LEU A 26 -6.94 25.59 19.32
N PRO A 27 -7.82 26.61 19.28
CA PRO A 27 -8.71 26.77 18.13
C PRO A 27 -7.90 27.02 16.87
N LEU A 28 -8.25 26.30 15.81
CA LEU A 28 -7.62 26.41 14.49
C LEU A 28 -8.40 27.39 13.61
N GLU A 29 -7.72 28.09 12.72
CA GLU A 29 -8.34 28.97 11.74
C GLU A 29 -9.10 28.19 10.65
N HIS A 30 -8.68 26.94 10.41
CA HIS A 30 -9.29 26.05 9.44
C HIS A 30 -9.88 24.80 10.10
N PRO A 31 -10.98 24.28 9.57
CA PRO A 31 -11.55 23.02 10.04
C PRO A 31 -10.59 21.85 9.87
N VAL A 32 -10.48 20.99 10.88
CA VAL A 32 -9.73 19.74 10.82
C VAL A 32 -10.66 18.58 11.05
N VAL A 33 -10.66 17.61 10.14
CA VAL A 33 -11.47 16.39 10.21
C VAL A 33 -10.55 15.21 10.51
N PHE A 34 -10.78 14.54 11.62
CA PHE A 34 -10.06 13.32 11.99
C PHE A 34 -10.83 12.11 11.49
N VAL A 35 -10.17 11.30 10.66
CA VAL A 35 -10.77 10.11 10.02
C VAL A 35 -9.98 8.87 10.40
N ALA A 36 -10.62 7.89 11.02
CA ALA A 36 -10.05 6.57 11.24
C ALA A 36 -10.54 5.61 10.15
N THR A 37 -9.68 5.29 9.21
CA THR A 37 -9.97 4.39 8.09
C THR A 37 -9.81 2.92 8.49
N VAL A 38 -10.40 2.01 7.73
CA VAL A 38 -10.28 0.57 7.90
C VAL A 38 -9.71 -0.09 6.66
N GLY A 39 -8.93 -1.17 6.83
CA GLY A 39 -8.45 -1.98 5.72
C GLY A 39 -7.30 -1.31 4.96
N GLU A 40 -6.39 -0.64 5.67
CA GLU A 40 -5.11 -0.21 5.12
C GLU A 40 -4.25 -1.43 4.84
N GLU A 41 -4.16 -2.37 5.78
CA GLU A 41 -3.27 -3.52 5.74
C GLU A 41 -3.63 -4.59 4.72
N GLY A 42 -2.58 -5.17 4.13
CA GLY A 42 -2.63 -6.41 3.35
C GLY A 42 -3.68 -6.43 2.24
N LEU A 43 -4.61 -7.37 2.35
CA LEU A 43 -5.74 -7.52 1.40
C LEU A 43 -6.91 -6.58 1.70
N GLY A 44 -6.79 -5.70 2.69
CA GLY A 44 -7.76 -4.64 2.95
C GLY A 44 -7.82 -3.61 1.83
N ASP A 45 -6.74 -3.45 1.08
CA ASP A 45 -6.63 -2.73 -0.19
C ASP A 45 -7.06 -1.25 -0.12
N LEU A 46 -6.77 -0.60 1.00
CA LEU A 46 -7.08 0.81 1.28
C LEU A 46 -8.60 1.11 1.18
N ARG A 47 -9.46 0.13 1.45
CA ARG A 47 -10.92 0.27 1.20
C ARG A 47 -11.54 1.41 2.01
N GLY A 48 -11.06 1.68 3.22
CA GLY A 48 -11.56 2.76 4.06
C GLY A 48 -11.20 4.14 3.49
N ALA A 49 -9.94 4.34 3.11
CA ALA A 49 -9.50 5.57 2.46
C ALA A 49 -10.21 5.79 1.11
N ARG A 50 -10.37 4.72 0.32
CA ARG A 50 -11.10 4.76 -0.95
C ARG A 50 -12.55 5.18 -0.73
N PHE A 51 -13.25 4.52 0.19
CA PHE A 51 -14.64 4.85 0.51
C PHE A 51 -14.78 6.30 1.00
N PHE A 52 -13.90 6.74 1.91
CA PHE A 52 -13.92 8.12 2.38
C PHE A 52 -13.72 9.12 1.23
N CYS A 53 -12.70 8.93 0.41
CA CYS A 53 -12.42 9.81 -0.71
C CYS A 53 -13.49 9.76 -1.82
N ASP A 54 -14.16 8.62 -2.04
CA ASP A 54 -15.26 8.49 -3.02
C ASP A 54 -16.52 9.25 -2.57
N ASN A 55 -16.66 9.44 -1.25
CA ASN A 55 -17.85 10.05 -0.65
C ASN A 55 -17.57 11.39 0.04
N ILE A 56 -16.38 11.96 -0.14
CA ILE A 56 -15.92 13.12 0.64
C ILE A 56 -16.87 14.33 0.56
N GLU A 57 -17.47 14.56 -0.58
CA GLU A 57 -18.42 15.66 -0.81
C GLU A 57 -19.81 15.40 -0.20
N ASN A 58 -20.10 14.17 0.22
CA ASN A 58 -21.36 13.79 0.85
C ASN A 58 -21.37 14.01 2.37
N TYR A 59 -20.21 14.28 2.95
CA TYR A 59 -20.10 14.53 4.39
C TYR A 59 -20.42 15.98 4.71
N ASP A 60 -21.35 16.17 5.65
CA ASP A 60 -21.64 17.45 6.27
C ASP A 60 -21.15 17.45 7.72
N PHE A 61 -20.23 18.33 8.02
CA PHE A 61 -19.69 18.50 9.37
C PHE A 61 -20.23 19.82 9.95
N ASP A 62 -21.43 19.77 10.54
CA ASP A 62 -22.10 20.94 11.14
C ASP A 62 -22.23 22.14 10.17
N GLY A 63 -22.59 21.86 8.92
CA GLY A 63 -22.73 22.87 7.86
C GLY A 63 -21.46 23.16 7.08
N PHE A 64 -20.36 22.47 7.40
CA PHE A 64 -19.13 22.53 6.64
C PHE A 64 -19.00 21.33 5.69
N GLN A 65 -18.96 21.58 4.39
CA GLN A 65 -18.74 20.57 3.37
C GLN A 65 -17.28 20.57 2.92
N ILE A 66 -16.68 19.40 2.91
CA ILE A 66 -15.32 19.23 2.38
C ILE A 66 -15.39 19.21 0.85
N HIS A 67 -14.59 20.07 0.22
CA HIS A 67 -14.39 20.03 -1.22
C HIS A 67 -12.96 19.56 -1.54
N PRO A 68 -12.77 18.56 -2.43
CA PRO A 68 -11.44 17.99 -2.73
C PRO A 68 -10.36 19.01 -3.12
N LYS A 69 -10.75 20.14 -3.73
CA LYS A 69 -9.83 21.22 -4.14
C LYS A 69 -9.29 22.04 -2.98
N ASN A 70 -9.94 21.99 -1.81
CA ASN A 70 -9.63 22.84 -0.65
C ASN A 70 -9.20 21.99 0.56
N VAL A 71 -8.81 20.75 0.32
CA VAL A 71 -8.40 19.83 1.38
C VAL A 71 -6.95 19.41 1.22
N VAL A 72 -6.28 19.26 2.34
CA VAL A 72 -4.94 18.67 2.45
C VAL A 72 -5.07 17.42 3.31
N PHE A 73 -4.51 16.31 2.86
CA PHE A 73 -4.52 15.04 3.60
C PHE A 73 -3.20 14.83 4.32
N LEU A 74 -3.27 14.66 5.62
CA LEU A 74 -2.15 14.20 6.43
C LEU A 74 -2.48 12.81 6.98
N ASN A 75 -1.93 11.77 6.35
CA ASN A 75 -2.05 10.41 6.88
C ASN A 75 -1.02 10.19 8.00
N ILE A 76 -1.48 9.78 9.16
CA ILE A 76 -0.63 9.57 10.34
C ILE A 76 -0.24 8.10 10.43
N ASP A 77 0.87 7.75 9.78
CA ASP A 77 1.38 6.39 9.70
C ASP A 77 2.92 6.37 9.58
N GLY A 78 3.52 5.22 9.85
CA GLY A 78 4.97 5.07 9.80
C GLY A 78 5.68 5.75 10.97
N GLY A 79 6.94 6.13 10.76
CA GLY A 79 7.82 6.73 11.77
C GLY A 79 8.07 8.22 11.59
N MET A 80 8.50 8.88 12.66
CA MET A 80 8.99 10.27 12.62
C MET A 80 10.30 10.37 11.82
N GLY A 81 10.52 11.49 11.14
CA GLY A 81 11.73 11.75 10.34
C GLY A 81 11.58 11.40 8.86
N HIS A 82 10.40 10.93 8.43
CA HIS A 82 10.16 10.58 7.05
C HIS A 82 8.79 11.06 6.56
N ILE A 83 8.78 11.72 5.41
CA ILE A 83 7.56 12.15 4.71
C ILE A 83 7.42 11.28 3.46
N VAL A 84 6.33 10.53 3.37
CA VAL A 84 5.95 9.83 2.15
C VAL A 84 5.17 10.80 1.28
N ASN A 85 5.78 11.28 0.22
CA ASN A 85 5.19 12.19 -0.76
C ASN A 85 4.87 11.49 -2.10
N SER A 86 5.17 10.19 -2.21
CA SER A 86 4.91 9.36 -3.38
C SER A 86 4.31 8.01 -2.97
N GLY A 87 3.12 7.70 -3.48
CA GLY A 87 2.41 6.45 -3.25
C GLY A 87 2.90 5.35 -4.17
N VAL A 88 3.43 4.26 -3.58
CA VAL A 88 3.78 3.05 -4.33
C VAL A 88 2.50 2.30 -4.68
N GLY A 89 2.16 2.28 -5.96
CA GLY A 89 1.06 1.46 -6.46
C GLY A 89 1.38 -0.02 -6.42
N SER A 90 0.35 -0.84 -6.28
CA SER A 90 0.50 -2.30 -6.36
C SER A 90 -0.66 -2.96 -7.08
N ARG A 91 -0.34 -3.98 -7.87
CA ARG A 91 -1.30 -4.90 -8.48
C ARG A 91 -1.00 -6.30 -7.96
N ARG A 92 -1.98 -6.89 -7.28
CA ARG A 92 -1.87 -8.25 -6.73
C ARG A 92 -2.80 -9.18 -7.47
N LEU A 93 -2.25 -10.28 -7.98
CA LEU A 93 -2.98 -11.24 -8.77
C LEU A 93 -2.99 -12.60 -8.09
N ARG A 94 -4.15 -13.24 -8.04
CA ARG A 94 -4.30 -14.66 -7.85
C ARG A 94 -4.43 -15.29 -9.23
N ILE A 95 -3.50 -16.15 -9.58
CA ILE A 95 -3.40 -16.82 -10.88
C ILE A 95 -3.58 -18.31 -10.65
N GLU A 96 -4.58 -18.89 -11.30
CA GLU A 96 -4.90 -20.31 -11.18
C GLU A 96 -4.66 -21.00 -12.52
N PHE A 97 -3.99 -22.14 -12.49
CA PHE A 97 -3.82 -23.02 -13.64
C PHE A 97 -4.66 -24.27 -13.43
N SER A 98 -5.26 -24.76 -14.52
CA SER A 98 -6.02 -26.02 -14.53
C SER A 98 -5.57 -26.95 -15.67
N GLY A 99 -5.68 -28.24 -15.41
CA GLY A 99 -5.34 -29.31 -16.34
C GLY A 99 -6.22 -30.54 -16.15
N GLN A 100 -6.05 -31.53 -17.02
CA GLN A 100 -6.84 -32.78 -16.97
C GLN A 100 -6.63 -33.56 -15.69
N GLY A 101 -5.40 -33.56 -15.15
CA GLY A 101 -5.09 -34.37 -13.99
C GLY A 101 -5.11 -35.88 -14.25
N GLY A 102 -5.05 -36.68 -13.19
CA GLY A 102 -5.17 -38.14 -13.25
C GLY A 102 -4.10 -38.88 -12.49
N HIS A 103 -4.06 -40.22 -12.64
CA HIS A 103 -3.04 -41.07 -12.02
C HIS A 103 -1.72 -40.93 -12.78
N SER A 104 -0.61 -40.71 -12.09
CA SER A 104 0.70 -40.41 -12.71
C SER A 104 1.21 -41.49 -13.68
N TRP A 105 0.83 -42.74 -13.46
CA TRP A 105 1.16 -43.85 -14.36
C TRP A 105 0.09 -44.07 -15.44
N GLY A 106 -1.16 -44.26 -15.00
CA GLY A 106 -2.24 -44.64 -15.91
C GLY A 106 -2.75 -43.53 -16.85
N SER A 107 -2.53 -42.26 -16.45
CA SER A 107 -2.92 -41.08 -17.21
C SER A 107 -1.70 -40.24 -17.63
N PHE A 108 -0.53 -40.91 -17.76
CA PHE A 108 0.68 -40.22 -18.19
C PHE A 108 0.48 -39.55 -19.56
N GLY A 109 0.84 -38.27 -19.66
CA GLY A 109 0.60 -37.44 -20.83
C GLY A 109 -0.57 -36.43 -20.67
N ASN A 110 -1.42 -36.60 -19.65
CA ASN A 110 -2.42 -35.61 -19.33
C ASN A 110 -1.76 -34.31 -18.87
N THR A 111 -2.43 -33.18 -19.11
CA THR A 111 -1.98 -31.84 -18.71
C THR A 111 -1.92 -31.73 -17.20
N ASN A 112 -0.84 -31.11 -16.70
CA ASN A 112 -0.54 -30.94 -15.28
C ASN A 112 -0.48 -29.45 -14.92
N ALA A 113 -1.38 -29.01 -14.06
CA ALA A 113 -1.46 -27.61 -13.64
C ALA A 113 -0.16 -27.12 -12.96
N ILE A 114 0.57 -28.00 -12.26
CA ILE A 114 1.88 -27.64 -11.65
C ILE A 114 2.92 -27.34 -12.74
N TYR A 115 2.90 -28.02 -13.88
CA TYR A 115 3.82 -27.73 -14.98
C TYR A 115 3.49 -26.38 -15.61
N GLY A 116 2.20 -26.03 -15.76
CA GLY A 116 1.75 -24.73 -16.22
C GLY A 116 2.26 -23.60 -15.32
N ILE A 117 2.02 -23.72 -14.04
CA ILE A 117 2.43 -22.68 -13.07
C ILE A 117 3.96 -22.59 -12.93
N GLY A 118 4.66 -23.73 -12.97
CA GLY A 118 6.13 -23.77 -12.94
C GLY A 118 6.74 -23.05 -14.16
N ARG A 119 6.18 -23.27 -15.34
CA ARG A 119 6.58 -22.57 -16.56
C ARG A 119 6.29 -21.07 -16.47
N ALA A 120 5.12 -20.70 -15.98
CA ALA A 120 4.75 -19.31 -15.78
C ALA A 120 5.72 -18.58 -14.81
N ILE A 121 6.05 -19.19 -13.67
CA ILE A 121 7.02 -18.62 -12.72
C ILE A 121 8.40 -18.47 -13.36
N ALA A 122 8.87 -19.47 -14.13
CA ALA A 122 10.14 -19.40 -14.82
C ALA A 122 10.18 -18.24 -15.82
N ASN A 123 9.12 -18.05 -16.61
CA ASN A 123 9.02 -16.94 -17.56
C ASN A 123 8.95 -15.58 -16.84
N ILE A 124 8.09 -15.45 -15.83
CA ILE A 124 7.95 -14.22 -15.03
C ILE A 124 9.30 -13.83 -14.41
N SER A 125 10.07 -14.78 -13.91
CA SER A 125 11.38 -14.51 -13.28
C SER A 125 12.41 -13.89 -14.20
N GLN A 126 12.19 -13.89 -15.53
CA GLN A 126 13.07 -13.29 -16.53
C GLN A 126 12.65 -11.88 -16.94
N ILE A 127 11.51 -11.38 -16.45
CA ILE A 127 11.06 -10.03 -16.79
C ILE A 127 12.05 -9.01 -16.24
N GLN A 128 12.53 -8.13 -17.12
CA GLN A 128 13.40 -7.03 -16.73
C GLN A 128 12.54 -5.81 -16.41
N VAL A 129 12.71 -5.27 -15.22
CA VAL A 129 12.02 -4.07 -14.75
C VAL A 129 12.99 -2.93 -14.54
N PRO A 130 12.57 -1.66 -14.68
CA PRO A 130 13.44 -0.52 -14.43
C PRO A 130 13.75 -0.37 -12.95
N GLU A 131 14.99 0.07 -12.64
CA GLU A 131 15.37 0.53 -11.30
C GLU A 131 14.79 1.92 -11.01
N THR A 132 14.66 2.75 -12.04
CA THR A 132 14.07 4.10 -11.98
C THR A 132 13.17 4.31 -13.22
N PRO A 133 11.87 4.51 -13.00
CA PRO A 133 11.11 4.44 -11.73
C PRO A 133 11.16 3.05 -11.11
N ARG A 134 11.34 2.99 -9.78
CA ARG A 134 11.47 1.70 -9.09
C ARG A 134 10.22 0.84 -9.32
N THR A 135 10.45 -0.31 -9.94
CA THR A 135 9.41 -1.29 -10.27
C THR A 135 9.88 -2.66 -9.78
N THR A 136 8.99 -3.43 -9.18
CA THR A 136 9.30 -4.74 -8.60
C THR A 136 8.17 -5.72 -8.78
N TYR A 137 8.48 -7.02 -8.72
CA TYR A 137 7.48 -8.08 -8.68
C TYR A 137 7.97 -9.25 -7.83
N ASN A 138 7.02 -10.03 -7.30
CA ASN A 138 7.34 -11.19 -6.51
C ASN A 138 6.20 -12.22 -6.55
N VAL A 139 6.52 -13.47 -6.85
CA VAL A 139 5.63 -14.61 -6.62
C VAL A 139 5.85 -15.06 -5.18
N GLY A 140 4.96 -14.63 -4.28
CA GLY A 140 5.11 -14.86 -2.84
C GLY A 140 4.51 -16.18 -2.33
N VAL A 141 3.56 -16.75 -3.09
CA VAL A 141 2.85 -17.99 -2.71
C VAL A 141 2.64 -18.84 -3.94
N VAL A 142 2.86 -20.15 -3.80
CA VAL A 142 2.48 -21.15 -4.81
C VAL A 142 1.92 -22.40 -4.11
N HIS A 143 0.82 -22.93 -4.64
CA HIS A 143 0.21 -24.17 -4.20
C HIS A 143 -0.28 -25.00 -5.39
N GLY A 144 -0.22 -26.33 -5.28
CA GLY A 144 -0.77 -27.20 -6.32
C GLY A 144 -0.61 -28.69 -5.98
N GLY A 145 -1.53 -29.49 -6.53
CA GLY A 145 -1.56 -30.93 -6.32
C GLY A 145 -1.98 -31.36 -4.94
N HIS A 146 -2.04 -32.67 -4.72
CA HIS A 146 -2.44 -33.26 -3.44
C HIS A 146 -1.71 -34.58 -3.12
N SER A 147 -1.10 -35.25 -4.08
CA SER A 147 -0.37 -36.51 -3.91
C SER A 147 0.74 -36.64 -4.94
N VAL A 148 1.84 -37.29 -4.56
CA VAL A 148 3.01 -37.51 -5.41
C VAL A 148 2.70 -38.38 -6.64
N ASN A 149 1.71 -39.26 -6.55
CA ASN A 149 1.30 -40.17 -7.63
C ASN A 149 0.06 -39.68 -8.42
N SER A 150 -0.28 -38.42 -8.30
CA SER A 150 -1.36 -37.76 -9.08
C SER A 150 -0.83 -36.61 -9.92
N ILE A 151 -1.32 -36.53 -11.16
CA ILE A 151 -1.15 -35.36 -12.02
C ILE A 151 -2.08 -34.27 -11.47
N ALA A 152 -1.55 -33.09 -11.19
CA ALA A 152 -2.33 -32.00 -10.57
C ALA A 152 -3.36 -31.41 -11.52
N GLN A 153 -4.63 -31.38 -11.10
CA GLN A 153 -5.70 -30.72 -11.83
C GLN A 153 -5.68 -29.21 -11.64
N ASN A 154 -5.28 -28.74 -10.46
CA ASN A 154 -5.28 -27.32 -10.11
C ASN A 154 -3.99 -26.94 -9.40
N ALA A 155 -3.53 -25.72 -9.71
CA ALA A 155 -2.45 -25.06 -8.99
C ALA A 155 -2.69 -23.55 -9.04
N TYR A 156 -2.25 -22.81 -8.01
CA TYR A 156 -2.34 -21.35 -8.02
C TYR A 156 -1.09 -20.69 -7.46
N MET A 157 -0.90 -19.44 -7.84
CA MET A 157 0.11 -18.54 -7.24
C MET A 157 -0.50 -17.20 -6.89
N LEU A 158 0.16 -16.50 -5.95
CA LEU A 158 -0.09 -15.09 -5.66
C LEU A 158 1.12 -14.29 -6.10
N LEU A 159 0.87 -13.32 -6.97
CA LEU A 159 1.86 -12.41 -7.53
C LEU A 159 1.58 -10.99 -7.02
N ASP A 160 2.61 -10.33 -6.50
CA ASP A 160 2.62 -8.91 -6.14
C ASP A 160 3.50 -8.15 -7.13
N MET A 161 2.97 -7.09 -7.73
CA MET A 161 3.67 -6.18 -8.64
C MET A 161 3.57 -4.77 -8.06
N ARG A 162 4.67 -4.02 -8.06
CA ARG A 162 4.71 -2.66 -7.50
C ARG A 162 5.49 -1.72 -8.38
N SER A 163 5.03 -0.47 -8.43
CA SER A 163 5.78 0.65 -9.02
C SER A 163 5.39 1.98 -8.38
N VAL A 164 6.27 2.97 -8.45
CA VAL A 164 5.93 4.38 -8.18
C VAL A 164 5.34 5.07 -9.41
N ASP A 165 5.32 4.37 -10.54
CA ASP A 165 4.86 4.85 -11.83
C ASP A 165 3.78 3.93 -12.41
N SER A 166 2.65 4.50 -12.81
CA SER A 166 1.49 3.74 -13.29
C SER A 166 1.71 3.07 -14.65
N GLU A 167 2.47 3.70 -15.54
CA GLU A 167 2.75 3.13 -16.86
C GLU A 167 3.71 1.95 -16.74
N CYS A 168 4.72 2.05 -15.87
CA CYS A 168 5.62 0.94 -15.57
C CYS A 168 4.87 -0.24 -14.94
N LEU A 169 3.90 0.03 -14.05
CA LEU A 169 3.08 -1.02 -13.44
C LEU A 169 2.18 -1.71 -14.48
N ALA A 170 1.52 -0.94 -15.36
CA ALA A 170 0.69 -1.47 -16.42
C ALA A 170 1.51 -2.31 -17.41
N LYS A 171 2.67 -1.82 -17.84
CA LYS A 171 3.58 -2.56 -18.72
C LYS A 171 4.07 -3.87 -18.10
N LEU A 172 4.36 -3.87 -16.79
CA LEU A 172 4.73 -5.10 -16.08
C LEU A 172 3.57 -6.10 -16.08
N GLU A 173 2.33 -5.64 -15.84
CA GLU A 173 1.14 -6.50 -15.89
C GLU A 173 0.96 -7.13 -17.29
N GLU A 174 1.13 -6.36 -18.37
CA GLU A 174 1.08 -6.87 -19.75
C GLU A 174 2.15 -7.96 -19.99
N GLN A 175 3.38 -7.76 -19.53
CA GLN A 175 4.44 -8.75 -19.66
C GLN A 175 4.12 -10.03 -18.88
N VAL A 176 3.57 -9.90 -17.67
CA VAL A 176 3.10 -11.04 -16.88
C VAL A 176 2.00 -11.80 -17.63
N MET A 177 1.00 -11.12 -18.16
CA MET A 177 -0.08 -11.77 -18.93
C MET A 177 0.45 -12.53 -20.15
N ALA A 178 1.46 -11.99 -20.85
CA ALA A 178 2.13 -12.69 -21.95
C ALA A 178 2.85 -13.96 -21.45
N CYS A 179 3.54 -13.91 -20.32
CA CYS A 179 4.19 -15.08 -19.70
C CYS A 179 3.17 -16.18 -19.33
N LEU A 180 2.00 -15.79 -18.82
CA LEU A 180 0.93 -16.74 -18.48
C LEU A 180 0.36 -17.43 -19.73
N SER A 181 0.10 -16.66 -20.78
CA SER A 181 -0.42 -17.17 -22.04
C SER A 181 0.55 -18.16 -22.69
N GLU A 182 1.85 -17.82 -22.72
CA GLU A 182 2.89 -18.73 -23.24
C GLU A 182 2.99 -20.01 -22.41
N ALA A 183 2.98 -19.89 -21.08
CA ALA A 183 3.05 -21.04 -20.18
C ALA A 183 1.87 -21.98 -20.39
N ALA A 184 0.65 -21.47 -20.48
CA ALA A 184 -0.55 -22.23 -20.72
C ALA A 184 -0.49 -22.95 -22.08
N SER A 185 -0.13 -22.22 -23.14
CA SER A 185 0.00 -22.79 -24.50
C SER A 185 1.05 -23.88 -24.54
N SER A 186 2.24 -23.68 -23.97
CA SER A 186 3.34 -24.66 -24.03
C SER A 186 3.09 -25.93 -23.21
N THR A 187 2.22 -25.84 -22.19
CA THR A 187 1.91 -26.99 -21.29
C THR A 187 0.53 -27.60 -21.55
N GLY A 188 -0.25 -27.01 -22.48
CA GLY A 188 -1.63 -27.45 -22.75
C GLY A 188 -2.61 -27.25 -21.61
N THR A 189 -2.27 -26.37 -20.65
CA THR A 189 -3.10 -26.04 -19.50
C THR A 189 -3.96 -24.79 -19.78
N GLU A 190 -4.99 -24.58 -18.98
CA GLU A 190 -5.76 -23.35 -18.96
C GLU A 190 -5.37 -22.49 -17.76
N TYR A 191 -5.60 -21.17 -17.82
CA TYR A 191 -5.38 -20.29 -16.68
C TYR A 191 -6.49 -19.27 -16.53
N SER A 192 -6.66 -18.80 -15.29
CA SER A 192 -7.51 -17.65 -14.95
C SER A 192 -6.77 -16.71 -14.02
N VAL A 193 -7.14 -15.42 -14.07
CA VAL A 193 -6.52 -14.36 -13.27
C VAL A 193 -7.61 -13.63 -12.51
N LYS A 194 -7.40 -13.45 -11.21
CA LYS A 194 -8.24 -12.62 -10.35
C LYS A 194 -7.39 -11.54 -9.69
N VAL A 195 -7.78 -10.29 -9.83
CA VAL A 195 -7.19 -9.18 -9.06
C VAL A 195 -7.65 -9.32 -7.61
N VAL A 196 -6.68 -9.36 -6.68
CA VAL A 196 -6.91 -9.49 -5.23
C VAL A 196 -6.38 -8.28 -4.44
N GLY A 197 -5.82 -7.29 -5.14
CA GLY A 197 -5.41 -6.00 -4.61
C GLY A 197 -5.04 -5.06 -5.74
N ASP A 198 -5.44 -3.79 -5.60
CA ASP A 198 -5.22 -2.74 -6.60
C ASP A 198 -5.07 -1.38 -5.92
N ARG A 199 -3.82 -1.03 -5.60
CA ARG A 199 -3.49 0.27 -5.00
C ARG A 199 -2.94 1.18 -6.08
N PRO A 200 -3.53 2.38 -6.29
CA PRO A 200 -3.05 3.30 -7.32
C PRO A 200 -1.69 3.92 -6.94
N THR A 201 -0.97 4.41 -7.94
CA THR A 201 0.17 5.32 -7.75
C THR A 201 -0.32 6.76 -7.64
N GLY A 202 0.52 7.63 -7.08
CA GLY A 202 0.29 9.06 -7.08
C GLY A 202 1.44 9.75 -6.34
N ALA A 203 1.65 11.03 -6.62
CA ALA A 203 2.70 11.80 -5.95
C ALA A 203 2.31 13.27 -5.83
N ILE A 204 2.85 13.92 -4.81
CA ILE A 204 2.87 15.37 -4.69
C ILE A 204 4.31 15.86 -4.90
N SER A 205 4.46 16.96 -5.67
CA SER A 205 5.77 17.53 -5.95
C SER A 205 6.49 17.90 -4.65
N VAL A 206 7.81 17.67 -4.64
CA VAL A 206 8.69 18.15 -3.57
C VAL A 206 8.62 19.67 -3.44
N ASP A 207 8.43 20.39 -4.55
CA ASP A 207 8.35 21.85 -4.60
C ASP A 207 6.96 22.39 -4.22
N SER A 208 6.00 21.53 -3.88
CA SER A 208 4.69 21.99 -3.45
C SER A 208 4.80 22.79 -2.13
N PRO A 209 4.03 23.88 -1.98
CA PRO A 209 4.04 24.66 -0.73
C PRO A 209 3.80 23.79 0.52
N TYR A 210 2.94 22.77 0.40
CA TYR A 210 2.63 21.86 1.50
C TYR A 210 3.85 21.03 1.93
N VAL A 211 4.56 20.40 1.00
CA VAL A 211 5.76 19.61 1.31
C VAL A 211 6.88 20.51 1.83
N GLN A 212 7.09 21.67 1.21
CA GLN A 212 8.10 22.65 1.63
C GLN A 212 7.81 23.21 3.01
N GLY A 213 6.54 23.47 3.34
CA GLY A 213 6.12 23.89 4.68
C GLY A 213 6.46 22.87 5.74
N LEU A 214 6.17 21.58 5.50
CA LEU A 214 6.50 20.49 6.43
C LEU A 214 8.01 20.31 6.62
N LEU A 215 8.81 20.43 5.53
CA LEU A 215 10.27 20.36 5.61
C LEU A 215 10.85 21.53 6.40
N ALA A 216 10.34 22.75 6.19
CA ALA A 216 10.76 23.95 6.91
C ALA A 216 10.44 23.83 8.41
N LEU A 217 9.21 23.40 8.73
CA LEU A 217 8.80 23.13 10.11
C LEU A 217 9.66 22.08 10.79
N GLY A 218 9.96 20.96 10.09
CA GLY A 218 10.86 19.95 10.61
C GLY A 218 12.21 20.52 10.98
N LYS A 219 12.81 21.31 10.10
CA LYS A 219 14.09 21.97 10.34
C LYS A 219 14.06 22.93 11.53
N GLU A 220 12.99 23.72 11.67
CA GLU A 220 12.80 24.64 12.80
C GLU A 220 12.74 23.91 14.13
N LEU A 221 12.06 22.76 14.16
CA LEU A 221 11.92 21.93 15.35
C LEU A 221 13.10 20.95 15.58
N GLY A 222 14.16 21.03 14.77
CA GLY A 222 15.35 20.19 14.89
C GLY A 222 15.16 18.76 14.40
N HIS A 223 14.16 18.52 13.54
CA HIS A 223 13.93 17.25 12.89
C HIS A 223 14.45 17.28 11.45
N ASP A 224 15.35 16.35 11.12
CA ASP A 224 15.82 16.16 9.74
C ASP A 224 14.83 15.22 9.02
N LEU A 225 13.98 15.81 8.17
CA LEU A 225 12.94 15.08 7.47
C LEU A 225 13.41 14.66 6.07
N SER A 226 13.34 13.37 5.79
CA SER A 226 13.61 12.81 4.46
C SER A 226 12.31 12.59 3.67
N LEU A 227 12.41 12.67 2.34
CA LEU A 227 11.30 12.35 1.43
C LEU A 227 11.43 10.93 0.90
N GLY A 228 10.30 10.28 0.60
CA GLY A 228 10.33 8.96 0.01
C GLY A 228 8.98 8.43 -0.45
N SER A 229 8.97 7.15 -0.78
CA SER A 229 7.79 6.47 -1.30
C SER A 229 7.39 5.27 -0.44
N SER A 230 6.10 5.10 -0.23
CA SER A 230 5.50 3.94 0.44
C SER A 230 4.08 3.72 -0.06
N SER A 231 3.49 2.58 0.29
CA SER A 231 2.07 2.30 -0.02
C SER A 231 1.26 2.47 1.26
N THR A 232 0.41 3.48 1.30
CA THR A 232 -0.38 3.90 2.46
C THR A 232 -1.75 4.42 2.02
N ASP A 233 -2.61 4.79 2.95
CA ASP A 233 -3.90 5.43 2.65
C ASP A 233 -3.75 6.71 1.79
N SER A 234 -2.60 7.40 1.84
CA SER A 234 -2.31 8.55 0.98
C SER A 234 -2.27 8.23 -0.52
N ASN A 235 -2.11 6.95 -0.91
CA ASN A 235 -2.17 6.56 -2.33
C ASN A 235 -3.49 6.99 -2.98
N ILE A 236 -4.61 6.95 -2.23
CA ILE A 236 -5.93 7.27 -2.78
C ILE A 236 -6.05 8.76 -3.12
N PRO A 237 -5.86 9.73 -2.20
CA PRO A 237 -5.91 11.14 -2.54
C PRO A 237 -4.80 11.54 -3.52
N LEU A 238 -3.57 11.02 -3.40
CA LEU A 238 -2.48 11.30 -4.34
C LEU A 238 -2.82 10.89 -5.77
N SER A 239 -3.46 9.73 -5.97
CA SER A 239 -3.87 9.27 -7.31
C SER A 239 -4.94 10.15 -7.97
N ARG A 240 -5.62 10.98 -7.17
CA ARG A 240 -6.63 11.96 -7.63
C ARG A 240 -6.04 13.35 -7.83
N GLY A 241 -4.73 13.51 -7.63
CA GLY A 241 -4.06 14.79 -7.68
C GLY A 241 -4.37 15.70 -6.49
N TRP A 242 -4.87 15.14 -5.38
CA TRP A 242 -5.14 15.90 -4.16
C TRP A 242 -3.87 15.98 -3.30
N PRO A 243 -3.62 17.13 -2.64
CA PRO A 243 -2.47 17.27 -1.76
C PRO A 243 -2.53 16.26 -0.61
N ALA A 244 -1.58 15.34 -0.55
CA ALA A 244 -1.50 14.34 0.51
C ALA A 244 -0.05 13.96 0.81
N VAL A 245 0.23 13.66 2.07
CA VAL A 245 1.46 13.03 2.53
C VAL A 245 1.15 12.03 3.63
N THR A 246 2.08 11.11 3.86
CA THR A 246 2.07 10.26 5.07
C THR A 246 3.29 10.57 5.90
N MET A 247 3.10 10.71 7.21
CA MET A 247 4.18 10.83 8.18
C MET A 247 3.74 10.36 9.56
N GLY A 248 4.68 9.82 10.33
CA GLY A 248 4.40 9.38 11.69
C GLY A 248 4.91 10.38 12.74
N PHE A 249 4.33 10.29 13.93
CA PHE A 249 4.67 11.12 15.08
C PHE A 249 5.32 10.33 16.22
N LYS A 250 6.00 9.24 15.90
CA LYS A 250 6.69 8.38 16.87
C LYS A 250 7.92 7.72 16.26
N ARG A 251 8.84 7.25 17.10
CA ARG A 251 9.90 6.32 16.70
C ARG A 251 9.51 4.90 17.09
N SER A 252 9.72 3.96 16.16
CA SER A 252 9.40 2.55 16.36
C SER A 252 10.31 1.68 15.52
N GLU A 253 10.38 0.39 15.87
CA GLU A 253 11.09 -0.63 15.12
C GLU A 253 10.29 -1.92 15.05
N ASN A 254 10.70 -2.79 14.13
CA ASN A 254 10.12 -4.09 13.90
C ASN A 254 8.63 -4.08 13.53
N GLY A 255 8.16 -3.04 12.83
CA GLY A 255 6.80 -3.02 12.28
C GLY A 255 6.49 -4.30 11.52
N HIS A 256 5.23 -4.79 11.57
CA HIS A 256 4.75 -6.05 11.01
C HIS A 256 5.39 -7.32 11.61
N LYS A 257 6.09 -7.22 12.75
CA LYS A 257 6.67 -8.37 13.48
C LYS A 257 6.04 -8.52 14.86
N THR A 258 6.09 -9.74 15.41
CA THR A 258 5.66 -10.01 16.80
C THR A 258 6.53 -9.30 17.84
N THR A 259 7.71 -8.82 17.44
CA THR A 259 8.66 -8.07 18.26
C THR A 259 8.56 -6.55 18.06
N GLU A 260 7.48 -6.07 17.48
CA GLU A 260 7.23 -4.65 17.28
C GLU A 260 7.24 -3.88 18.60
N PHE A 261 7.87 -2.70 18.58
CA PHE A 261 7.88 -1.80 19.74
C PHE A 261 8.00 -0.34 19.29
N LEU A 262 7.63 0.56 20.20
CA LEU A 262 7.82 2.00 20.05
C LEU A 262 8.66 2.57 21.20
N TYR A 263 9.32 3.69 20.94
CA TYR A 263 10.06 4.47 21.92
C TYR A 263 9.13 5.48 22.57
N ILE A 264 8.82 5.29 23.85
CA ILE A 264 7.86 6.13 24.58
C ILE A 264 8.33 7.59 24.67
N ASP A 265 9.64 7.83 24.78
CA ASP A 265 10.26 9.15 24.80
C ASP A 265 10.05 9.96 23.51
N SER A 266 9.71 9.28 22.39
CA SER A 266 9.42 9.91 21.11
C SER A 266 7.98 10.46 21.00
N LEU A 267 7.07 10.04 21.87
CA LEU A 267 5.64 10.39 21.76
C LEU A 267 5.40 11.88 21.99
N VAL A 268 6.01 12.47 23.03
CA VAL A 268 5.82 13.89 23.34
C VAL A 268 6.37 14.79 22.23
N PRO A 269 7.64 14.64 21.80
CA PRO A 269 8.14 15.40 20.65
C PRO A 269 7.31 15.20 19.36
N GLY A 270 6.84 13.97 19.12
CA GLY A 270 6.01 13.67 17.97
C GLY A 270 4.65 14.38 17.99
N ILE A 271 3.98 14.40 19.14
CA ILE A 271 2.72 15.12 19.31
C ILE A 271 2.93 16.63 19.17
N GLN A 272 4.01 17.18 19.73
CA GLN A 272 4.37 18.59 19.54
C GLN A 272 4.57 18.93 18.07
N PHE A 273 5.29 18.07 17.34
CA PHE A 273 5.45 18.22 15.89
C PHE A 273 4.10 18.16 15.17
N GLY A 274 3.25 17.18 15.51
CA GLY A 274 1.89 17.07 14.97
C GLY A 274 1.04 18.32 15.22
N LEU A 275 1.06 18.89 16.42
CA LEU A 275 0.36 20.14 16.73
C LEU A 275 0.82 21.28 15.83
N MET A 276 2.13 21.42 15.60
CA MET A 276 2.68 22.47 14.76
C MET A 276 2.37 22.26 13.27
N CYS A 277 2.27 21.00 12.80
CA CYS A 277 1.84 20.70 11.43
C CYS A 277 0.45 21.25 11.13
N PHE A 278 -0.48 21.19 12.09
CA PHE A 278 -1.85 21.70 11.89
C PHE A 278 -1.99 23.20 12.21
N ALA A 279 -1.16 23.75 13.10
CA ALA A 279 -1.20 25.18 13.43
C ALA A 279 -0.46 26.06 12.43
N GLY A 280 0.44 25.50 11.63
CA GLY A 280 1.24 26.19 10.63
C GLY A 280 0.79 25.99 9.18
N LEU A 281 -0.24 25.20 8.97
CA LEU A 281 -0.90 24.98 7.68
C LEU A 281 -2.16 25.84 7.62
#